data_227bc3db6743aa4b19206e9c71416242
#
_entry.id   227bc3db6743aa4b19206e9c71416242
#
_cell.length_a   1.000
_cell.length_b   1.000
_cell.length_c   1.000
_cell.angle_alpha   90.00
_cell.angle_beta   90.00
_cell.angle_gamma   90.00
#
_symmetry.space_group_name_H-M   'P 1'
#
loop_
_entity.id
_entity.type
_entity.pdbx_description
1 polymer ?
#
loop_
_entity_poly.entity_id
_entity_poly.type
_entity_poly.pdbx_seq_one_letter_code
_entity_poly.pdbx_strand_id
1 'polypeptide(L)'
;DISGLSFQSSGDSLTLIVDEDGSISCISSNYTPITFTVACATCVNPQANFDVVSDCLNAPQFFVDVNITDLGDASSLSIFDNQGNSSNAGATGIYQLGPYPNNTDVQITVQHNNDTNCSVNSGSLTQEYCATTLVDCAVGPVSSSYCYGNGDTTQFEYVSSDGSPLNLTIDSGLIEAGWDIIIV
;
A
#
# COMPACT_ATOMS: atom_id res chain seq x y z
N ASP A 1 -27.49 4.28 -12.24
CA ASP A 1 -28.06 4.04 -10.92
C ASP A 1 -26.94 4.19 -9.87
N ILE A 2 -27.16 5.09 -8.89
CA ILE A 2 -26.23 5.38 -7.80
C ILE A 2 -26.79 4.90 -6.44
N SER A 3 -27.77 4.02 -6.44
CA SER A 3 -28.37 3.49 -5.23
C SER A 3 -27.41 2.55 -4.49
N GLY A 4 -27.53 2.49 -3.17
CA GLY A 4 -26.75 1.59 -2.33
C GLY A 4 -25.30 1.99 -2.05
N LEU A 5 -24.87 3.19 -2.42
CA LEU A 5 -23.56 3.72 -2.06
C LEU A 5 -23.56 4.18 -0.59
N SER A 6 -22.53 3.83 0.14
CA SER A 6 -22.31 4.20 1.53
C SER A 6 -20.91 4.77 1.71
N PHE A 7 -20.81 5.87 2.44
CA PHE A 7 -19.54 6.55 2.74
C PHE A 7 -19.52 6.92 4.22
N GLN A 8 -18.34 6.79 4.83
CA GLN A 8 -18.10 7.22 6.20
C GLN A 8 -16.94 8.22 6.23
N SER A 9 -17.11 9.31 6.98
CA SER A 9 -16.00 10.24 7.21
C SER A 9 -15.08 9.70 8.31
N SER A 10 -13.79 10.02 8.20
CA SER A 10 -12.80 9.74 9.25
C SER A 10 -12.80 10.80 10.36
N GLY A 11 -13.67 11.80 10.30
CA GLY A 11 -13.76 12.92 11.23
C GLY A 11 -15.20 13.28 11.54
N ASP A 12 -15.40 14.43 12.15
CA ASP A 12 -16.68 14.96 12.59
C ASP A 12 -17.46 15.74 11.50
N SER A 13 -16.89 15.81 10.31
CA SER A 13 -17.52 16.50 9.17
C SER A 13 -17.58 15.62 7.93
N LEU A 14 -18.67 15.73 7.21
CA LEU A 14 -18.90 15.13 5.91
C LEU A 14 -19.41 16.19 4.94
N THR A 15 -18.78 16.33 3.79
CA THR A 15 -19.22 17.24 2.74
C THR A 15 -19.67 16.45 1.52
N LEU A 16 -20.94 16.63 1.14
CA LEU A 16 -21.46 16.13 -0.12
C LEU A 16 -21.50 17.29 -1.12
N ILE A 17 -20.82 17.12 -2.23
CA ILE A 17 -20.85 18.06 -3.35
C ILE A 17 -21.57 17.38 -4.51
N VAL A 18 -22.64 18.03 -4.99
CA VAL A 18 -23.30 17.63 -6.23
C VAL A 18 -22.96 18.70 -7.25
N ASP A 19 -22.17 18.31 -8.25
CA ASP A 19 -21.78 19.19 -9.35
C ASP A 19 -22.64 18.87 -10.58
N GLU A 20 -23.24 19.88 -11.18
CA GLU A 20 -23.99 19.72 -12.42
C GLU A 20 -23.32 20.50 -13.56
N ASP A 21 -23.24 19.90 -14.72
CA ASP A 21 -22.67 20.52 -15.93
C ASP A 21 -23.66 21.41 -16.73
N GLY A 22 -24.77 21.76 -16.08
CA GLY A 22 -25.52 22.98 -16.42
C GLY A 22 -26.71 22.85 -17.34
N SER A 23 -27.35 21.70 -17.55
CA SER A 23 -28.52 21.69 -18.44
C SER A 23 -29.75 20.91 -18.00
N ILE A 24 -29.74 20.25 -16.86
CA ILE A 24 -30.88 19.42 -16.43
C ILE A 24 -31.34 19.84 -15.03
N SER A 25 -32.52 20.37 -14.95
CA SER A 25 -33.17 20.77 -13.68
C SER A 25 -34.00 19.61 -13.09
N CYS A 26 -33.81 19.29 -11.82
CA CYS A 26 -34.66 18.35 -11.06
C CYS A 26 -36.14 18.76 -10.96
N ILE A 27 -36.53 19.88 -11.55
CA ILE A 27 -37.91 20.39 -11.59
C ILE A 27 -38.73 19.66 -12.68
N SER A 28 -38.10 18.91 -13.57
CA SER A 28 -38.77 18.11 -14.59
C SER A 28 -39.41 16.85 -13.97
N SER A 29 -40.68 16.60 -14.29
CA SER A 29 -41.44 15.43 -13.81
C SER A 29 -40.83 14.06 -14.21
N ASN A 30 -39.72 14.05 -14.95
CA ASN A 30 -39.06 12.87 -15.46
C ASN A 30 -37.83 12.46 -14.63
N TYR A 31 -37.48 13.19 -13.58
CA TYR A 31 -36.31 12.91 -12.75
C TYR A 31 -36.70 12.55 -11.32
N THR A 32 -36.08 11.49 -10.79
CA THR A 32 -36.22 11.10 -9.40
C THR A 32 -35.20 11.88 -8.58
N PRO A 33 -35.62 12.60 -7.53
CA PRO A 33 -34.67 13.27 -6.65
C PRO A 33 -33.65 12.30 -6.04
N ILE A 34 -32.40 12.75 -5.87
CA ILE A 34 -31.41 12.04 -5.08
C ILE A 34 -31.82 12.15 -3.62
N THR A 35 -32.01 11.00 -2.97
CA THR A 35 -32.28 10.95 -1.53
C THR A 35 -31.06 10.38 -0.82
N PHE A 36 -30.61 11.06 0.22
CA PHE A 36 -29.52 10.60 1.06
C PHE A 36 -29.87 10.79 2.54
N THR A 37 -29.30 9.95 3.38
CA THR A 37 -29.44 10.02 4.83
C THR A 37 -28.06 10.17 5.45
N VAL A 38 -27.90 11.11 6.36
CA VAL A 38 -26.70 11.30 7.17
C VAL A 38 -27.04 10.93 8.60
N ALA A 39 -26.28 10.02 9.17
CA ALA A 39 -26.43 9.60 10.56
C ALA A 39 -25.06 9.56 11.24
N CYS A 40 -25.06 9.58 12.58
CA CYS A 40 -23.80 9.34 13.31
C CYS A 40 -23.31 7.91 13.07
N ALA A 41 -22.00 7.74 12.97
CA ALA A 41 -21.39 6.42 12.95
C ALA A 41 -21.73 5.66 14.25
N THR A 42 -22.00 4.37 14.13
CA THR A 42 -22.40 3.51 15.26
C THR A 42 -21.22 2.84 15.93
N CYS A 43 -20.03 2.96 15.36
CA CYS A 43 -18.80 2.35 15.86
C CYS A 43 -17.64 3.34 15.94
N VAL A 44 -16.63 3.01 16.73
CA VAL A 44 -15.37 3.75 16.83
C VAL A 44 -14.36 3.15 15.85
N ASN A 45 -13.88 3.96 14.90
CA ASN A 45 -12.91 3.50 13.90
C ASN A 45 -11.61 3.01 14.54
N PRO A 46 -11.02 1.93 14.03
CA PRO A 46 -9.68 1.54 14.40
C PRO A 46 -8.67 2.60 13.97
N GLN A 47 -7.50 2.61 14.62
CA GLN A 47 -6.39 3.48 14.24
C GLN A 47 -5.19 2.62 13.84
N ALA A 48 -4.60 2.94 12.69
CA ALA A 48 -3.43 2.26 12.17
C ALA A 48 -2.52 3.24 11.44
N ASN A 49 -1.20 2.94 11.48
CA ASN A 49 -0.20 3.54 10.61
C ASN A 49 0.27 2.49 9.60
N PHE A 50 0.69 2.95 8.43
CA PHE A 50 1.08 2.08 7.33
C PHE A 50 2.47 2.49 6.85
N ASP A 51 3.42 1.58 6.91
CA ASP A 51 4.81 1.83 6.55
C ASP A 51 5.27 0.84 5.48
N VAL A 52 5.86 1.36 4.40
CA VAL A 52 6.48 0.54 3.35
C VAL A 52 7.84 0.05 3.85
N VAL A 53 8.03 -1.27 3.83
CA VAL A 53 9.26 -1.94 4.26
C VAL A 53 9.91 -2.61 3.07
N SER A 54 11.04 -2.09 2.64
CA SER A 54 11.80 -2.64 1.51
C SER A 54 12.35 -4.03 1.81
N ASP A 55 12.22 -4.96 0.86
CA ASP A 55 12.81 -6.32 0.92
C ASP A 55 13.74 -6.58 -0.27
N CYS A 56 14.42 -5.56 -0.71
CA CYS A 56 15.28 -5.58 -1.91
C CYS A 56 16.49 -6.50 -1.83
N LEU A 57 16.83 -7.01 -0.65
CA LEU A 57 17.87 -8.04 -0.50
C LEU A 57 17.43 -9.39 -1.04
N ASN A 58 16.12 -9.68 -1.03
CA ASN A 58 15.60 -10.96 -1.49
C ASN A 58 15.08 -10.87 -2.94
N ALA A 59 14.42 -9.77 -3.28
CA ALA A 59 13.89 -9.49 -4.63
C ALA A 59 13.55 -7.99 -4.73
N PRO A 60 13.26 -7.44 -5.93
CA PRO A 60 12.73 -6.08 -6.08
C PRO A 60 11.27 -6.03 -5.58
N GLN A 61 11.11 -6.09 -4.28
CA GLN A 61 9.83 -6.21 -3.59
C GLN A 61 9.82 -5.43 -2.28
N PHE A 62 8.62 -5.27 -1.75
CA PHE A 62 8.40 -4.65 -0.45
C PHE A 62 7.27 -5.33 0.31
N PHE A 63 7.24 -5.11 1.61
CA PHE A 63 6.12 -5.40 2.48
C PHE A 63 5.48 -4.10 2.95
N VAL A 64 4.29 -4.20 3.51
CA VAL A 64 3.68 -3.12 4.26
C VAL A 64 3.45 -3.57 5.69
N ASP A 65 4.02 -2.84 6.63
CA ASP A 65 3.76 -2.98 8.04
C ASP A 65 2.54 -2.15 8.41
N VAL A 66 1.50 -2.83 8.88
CA VAL A 66 0.27 -2.25 9.41
C VAL A 66 0.37 -2.21 10.93
N ASN A 67 0.70 -1.06 11.48
CA ASN A 67 0.80 -0.87 12.91
C ASN A 67 -0.55 -0.45 13.50
N ILE A 68 -1.32 -1.40 14.03
CA ILE A 68 -2.59 -1.13 14.72
C ILE A 68 -2.27 -0.50 16.07
N THR A 69 -2.66 0.75 16.26
CA THR A 69 -2.45 1.51 17.49
C THR A 69 -3.68 1.52 18.41
N ASP A 70 -4.87 1.36 17.83
CA ASP A 70 -6.13 1.24 18.55
C ASP A 70 -7.10 0.37 17.75
N LEU A 71 -7.83 -0.52 18.41
CA LEU A 71 -8.86 -1.34 17.78
C LEU A 71 -10.21 -0.59 17.65
N GLY A 72 -10.34 0.58 18.25
CA GLY A 72 -11.63 1.23 18.43
C GLY A 72 -12.50 0.43 19.43
N ASP A 73 -13.74 0.21 19.08
CA ASP A 73 -14.66 -0.65 19.85
C ASP A 73 -14.72 -2.10 19.31
N ALA A 74 -13.81 -2.46 18.38
CA ALA A 74 -13.72 -3.79 17.82
C ALA A 74 -13.09 -4.78 18.82
N SER A 75 -13.62 -6.00 18.86
CA SER A 75 -12.93 -7.13 19.48
C SER A 75 -11.86 -7.75 18.57
N SER A 76 -11.97 -7.53 17.26
CA SER A 76 -11.01 -7.96 16.24
C SER A 76 -11.23 -7.17 14.95
N LEU A 77 -10.17 -7.06 14.15
CA LEU A 77 -10.13 -6.37 12.88
C LEU A 77 -9.75 -7.35 11.76
N SER A 78 -10.29 -7.12 10.57
CA SER A 78 -9.78 -7.70 9.33
C SER A 78 -8.86 -6.69 8.66
N ILE A 79 -7.71 -7.15 8.21
CA ILE A 79 -6.75 -6.38 7.43
C ILE A 79 -6.70 -7.02 6.05
N PHE A 80 -6.94 -6.28 5.00
CA PHE A 80 -6.90 -6.79 3.64
C PHE A 80 -6.44 -5.72 2.66
N ASP A 81 -5.90 -6.17 1.54
CA ASP A 81 -5.40 -5.29 0.48
C ASP A 81 -6.17 -5.46 -0.84
N ASN A 82 -5.83 -4.61 -1.82
CA ASN A 82 -6.36 -4.68 -3.18
C ASN A 82 -5.65 -5.74 -4.05
N GLN A 83 -4.68 -6.48 -3.52
CA GLN A 83 -3.94 -7.54 -4.21
C GLN A 83 -4.42 -8.96 -3.81
N GLY A 84 -5.32 -9.05 -2.83
CA GLY A 84 -5.92 -10.31 -2.38
C GLY A 84 -5.27 -10.92 -1.14
N ASN A 85 -4.33 -10.23 -0.50
CA ASN A 85 -3.80 -10.66 0.80
C ASN A 85 -4.72 -10.22 1.92
N SER A 86 -4.77 -11.01 2.99
CA SER A 86 -5.56 -10.69 4.17
C SER A 86 -4.94 -11.26 5.45
N SER A 87 -5.21 -10.60 6.55
CA SER A 87 -4.83 -11.00 7.91
C SER A 87 -5.92 -10.59 8.90
N ASN A 88 -5.85 -11.08 10.13
CA ASN A 88 -6.75 -10.67 11.22
C ASN A 88 -5.93 -10.16 12.40
N ALA A 89 -6.40 -9.09 13.02
CA ALA A 89 -5.80 -8.49 14.20
C ALA A 89 -6.77 -8.60 15.39
N GLY A 90 -6.37 -9.31 16.44
CA GLY A 90 -7.10 -9.39 17.71
C GLY A 90 -6.50 -8.50 18.81
N ALA A 91 -5.43 -7.76 18.51
CA ALA A 91 -4.73 -6.87 19.43
C ALA A 91 -4.02 -5.75 18.66
N THR A 92 -3.58 -4.72 19.38
CA THR A 92 -2.64 -3.72 18.84
C THR A 92 -1.29 -4.36 18.54
N GLY A 93 -0.59 -3.85 17.53
CA GLY A 93 0.71 -4.37 17.11
C GLY A 93 0.92 -4.25 15.61
N ILE A 94 2.04 -4.79 15.13
CA ILE A 94 2.43 -4.74 13.73
C ILE A 94 2.01 -6.03 13.02
N TYR A 95 1.33 -5.88 11.91
CA TYR A 95 0.89 -6.94 11.01
C TYR A 95 1.47 -6.66 9.62
N GLN A 96 2.24 -7.59 9.10
CA GLN A 96 2.91 -7.42 7.81
C GLN A 96 2.12 -8.09 6.69
N LEU A 97 1.91 -7.38 5.57
CA LEU A 97 1.32 -7.89 4.34
C LEU A 97 2.34 -7.83 3.20
N GLY A 98 2.18 -8.70 2.22
CA GLY A 98 3.07 -8.84 1.06
C GLY A 98 3.74 -10.22 1.01
N PRO A 99 4.84 -10.39 0.28
CA PRO A 99 5.57 -9.34 -0.45
C PRO A 99 4.83 -8.84 -1.69
N TYR A 100 5.08 -7.59 -2.07
CA TYR A 100 4.58 -6.95 -3.28
C TYR A 100 5.75 -6.60 -4.21
N PRO A 101 5.66 -6.88 -5.52
CA PRO A 101 6.66 -6.40 -6.47
C PRO A 101 6.75 -4.86 -6.47
N ASN A 102 7.94 -4.32 -6.70
CA ASN A 102 8.10 -2.88 -6.92
C ASN A 102 7.14 -2.38 -8.02
N ASN A 103 6.74 -1.12 -7.96
CA ASN A 103 5.74 -0.48 -8.81
C ASN A 103 4.30 -1.04 -8.68
N THR A 104 4.03 -1.89 -7.68
CA THR A 104 2.67 -2.29 -7.35
C THR A 104 2.00 -1.21 -6.51
N ASP A 105 0.82 -0.77 -6.93
CA ASP A 105 -0.03 0.13 -6.13
C ASP A 105 -0.84 -0.71 -5.12
N VAL A 106 -0.51 -0.58 -3.85
CA VAL A 106 -1.12 -1.31 -2.75
C VAL A 106 -1.99 -0.37 -1.94
N GLN A 107 -3.22 -0.77 -1.69
CA GLN A 107 -4.13 -0.10 -0.76
C GLN A 107 -4.57 -1.10 0.30
N ILE A 108 -4.36 -0.77 1.56
CA ILE A 108 -4.71 -1.63 2.68
C ILE A 108 -5.89 -1.02 3.43
N THR A 109 -6.84 -1.88 3.75
CA THR A 109 -8.00 -1.55 4.58
C THR A 109 -7.93 -2.35 5.87
N VAL A 110 -8.06 -1.65 6.99
CA VAL A 110 -8.26 -2.23 8.32
C VAL A 110 -9.70 -2.01 8.70
N GLN A 111 -10.47 -3.08 8.88
CA GLN A 111 -11.93 -3.03 9.03
C GLN A 111 -12.37 -3.77 10.28
N HIS A 112 -13.35 -3.19 10.96
CA HIS A 112 -14.02 -3.80 12.10
C HIS A 112 -14.82 -5.05 11.66
N ASN A 113 -14.62 -6.20 12.32
CA ASN A 113 -15.25 -7.45 11.90
C ASN A 113 -16.78 -7.47 12.08
N ASN A 114 -17.33 -6.70 13.02
CA ASN A 114 -18.75 -6.67 13.30
C ASN A 114 -19.50 -5.49 12.65
N ASP A 115 -18.78 -4.45 12.22
CA ASP A 115 -19.35 -3.31 11.52
C ASP A 115 -18.44 -2.85 10.38
N THR A 116 -18.79 -3.23 9.18
CA THR A 116 -18.01 -2.95 7.97
C THR A 116 -17.96 -1.46 7.60
N ASN A 117 -18.76 -0.62 8.23
CA ASN A 117 -18.67 0.83 8.04
C ASN A 117 -17.52 1.44 8.82
N CYS A 118 -16.99 0.76 9.84
CA CYS A 118 -15.83 1.19 10.60
C CYS A 118 -14.54 0.63 10.03
N SER A 119 -13.80 1.49 9.35
CA SER A 119 -12.54 1.09 8.72
C SER A 119 -11.59 2.29 8.60
N VAL A 120 -10.31 2.00 8.45
CA VAL A 120 -9.27 2.93 8.05
C VAL A 120 -8.55 2.39 6.81
N ASN A 121 -8.19 3.27 5.89
CA ASN A 121 -7.53 2.93 4.64
C ASN A 121 -6.18 3.64 4.56
N SER A 122 -5.18 2.94 4.02
CA SER A 122 -3.82 3.47 3.88
C SER A 122 -3.67 4.56 2.83
N GLY A 123 -4.61 4.66 1.88
CA GLY A 123 -4.33 5.32 0.61
C GLY A 123 -3.42 4.45 -0.27
N SER A 124 -2.87 5.05 -1.32
CA SER A 124 -1.94 4.38 -2.23
C SER A 124 -0.54 4.29 -1.62
N LEU A 125 -0.01 3.08 -1.54
CA LEU A 125 1.35 2.76 -1.09
C LEU A 125 2.08 2.06 -2.23
N THR A 126 3.29 2.49 -2.53
CA THR A 126 4.13 1.87 -3.54
C THR A 126 5.60 2.05 -3.22
N GLN A 127 6.43 1.16 -3.73
CA GLN A 127 7.88 1.32 -3.81
C GLN A 127 8.27 1.25 -5.28
N GLU A 128 8.77 2.35 -5.84
CA GLU A 128 9.11 2.40 -7.27
C GLU A 128 10.38 1.60 -7.58
N TYR A 129 11.38 1.73 -6.72
CA TYR A 129 12.67 1.05 -6.85
C TYR A 129 13.22 0.71 -5.48
N CYS A 130 14.23 -0.13 -5.47
CA CYS A 130 14.92 -0.53 -4.25
C CYS A 130 15.62 0.67 -3.63
N ALA A 131 15.37 0.93 -2.35
CA ALA A 131 16.11 1.94 -1.61
C ALA A 131 17.61 1.61 -1.58
N THR A 132 18.45 2.63 -1.44
CA THR A 132 19.90 2.50 -1.28
C THR A 132 20.25 1.49 -0.19
N THR A 133 21.00 0.46 -0.55
CA THR A 133 21.49 -0.55 0.39
C THR A 133 22.77 -0.07 1.03
N LEU A 134 22.75 0.08 2.36
CA LEU A 134 23.96 0.43 3.10
C LEU A 134 24.84 -0.81 3.31
N VAL A 135 26.07 -0.74 2.83
CA VAL A 135 27.07 -1.80 2.98
C VAL A 135 27.98 -1.45 4.13
N ASP A 136 27.97 -2.24 5.20
CA ASP A 136 28.93 -2.14 6.29
C ASP A 136 30.16 -3.00 6.00
N CYS A 137 31.22 -2.35 5.56
CA CYS A 137 32.49 -3.04 5.20
C CYS A 137 33.14 -3.75 6.39
N ALA A 138 32.80 -3.40 7.63
CA ALA A 138 33.30 -4.08 8.82
C ALA A 138 32.54 -5.40 9.10
N VAL A 139 31.30 -5.50 8.65
CA VAL A 139 30.46 -6.70 8.80
C VAL A 139 30.72 -7.71 7.66
N GLY A 140 30.93 -7.23 6.45
CA GLY A 140 31.25 -8.07 5.30
C GLY A 140 30.44 -7.76 4.04
N PRO A 141 30.58 -8.58 2.99
CA PRO A 141 29.91 -8.36 1.73
C PRO A 141 28.40 -8.60 1.84
N VAL A 142 27.62 -7.82 1.08
CA VAL A 142 26.20 -8.03 0.85
C VAL A 142 26.06 -8.78 -0.48
N SER A 143 25.26 -9.85 -0.49
CA SER A 143 24.95 -10.62 -1.70
C SER A 143 23.45 -10.58 -1.96
N SER A 144 23.08 -10.44 -3.23
CA SER A 144 21.69 -10.54 -3.67
C SER A 144 21.60 -11.32 -4.98
N SER A 145 20.44 -11.91 -5.24
CA SER A 145 20.14 -12.55 -6.51
C SER A 145 18.86 -11.94 -7.09
N TYR A 146 18.82 -11.80 -8.41
CA TYR A 146 17.71 -11.17 -9.08
C TYR A 146 17.39 -11.87 -10.40
N CYS A 147 16.11 -12.08 -10.67
CA CYS A 147 15.59 -12.53 -11.95
C CYS A 147 14.75 -11.43 -12.57
N TYR A 148 15.21 -10.88 -13.68
CA TYR A 148 14.51 -9.82 -14.40
C TYR A 148 13.46 -10.37 -15.38
N GLY A 149 12.46 -9.55 -15.71
CA GLY A 149 11.43 -9.84 -16.70
C GLY A 149 11.51 -8.91 -17.91
N ASN A 150 10.62 -9.09 -18.87
CA ASN A 150 10.55 -8.21 -20.05
C ASN A 150 10.24 -6.76 -19.65
N GLY A 151 11.06 -5.83 -20.15
CA GLY A 151 10.91 -4.40 -19.90
C GLY A 151 11.32 -3.97 -18.48
N ASP A 152 12.09 -4.79 -17.80
CA ASP A 152 12.59 -4.49 -16.46
C ASP A 152 13.60 -3.33 -16.48
N THR A 153 13.42 -2.38 -15.57
CA THR A 153 14.30 -1.23 -15.39
C THR A 153 14.75 -1.09 -13.93
N THR A 154 14.74 -2.21 -13.19
CA THR A 154 15.10 -2.21 -11.77
C THR A 154 16.52 -1.70 -11.55
N GLN A 155 16.69 -0.82 -10.58
CA GLN A 155 17.98 -0.26 -10.15
C GLN A 155 18.30 -0.75 -8.74
N PHE A 156 19.55 -1.09 -8.52
CA PHE A 156 20.11 -1.40 -7.20
C PHE A 156 21.19 -0.36 -6.89
N GLU A 157 21.04 0.33 -5.78
CA GLU A 157 22.02 1.29 -5.31
C GLU A 157 22.66 0.79 -4.01
N TYR A 158 23.98 0.77 -3.97
CA TYR A 158 24.74 0.38 -2.80
C TYR A 158 25.67 1.53 -2.38
N VAL A 159 25.69 1.83 -1.08
CA VAL A 159 26.54 2.88 -0.51
C VAL A 159 27.27 2.31 0.71
N SER A 160 28.56 2.58 0.84
CA SER A 160 29.29 2.15 2.03
C SER A 160 28.90 2.98 3.25
N SER A 161 28.82 2.36 4.42
CA SER A 161 28.48 3.02 5.67
C SER A 161 29.56 4.01 6.16
N ASP A 162 30.81 3.82 5.70
CA ASP A 162 32.00 4.57 6.16
C ASP A 162 32.70 5.35 5.02
N GLY A 163 32.12 5.36 3.81
CA GLY A 163 32.72 6.01 2.65
C GLY A 163 33.82 5.20 1.96
N SER A 164 34.08 3.96 2.38
CA SER A 164 35.04 3.06 1.72
C SER A 164 34.61 2.72 0.29
N PRO A 165 35.57 2.53 -0.64
CA PRO A 165 35.24 2.09 -1.99
C PRO A 165 34.55 0.72 -1.98
N LEU A 166 33.51 0.57 -2.78
CA LEU A 166 32.81 -0.68 -3.00
C LEU A 166 33.29 -1.37 -4.26
N ASN A 167 33.37 -2.70 -4.24
CA ASN A 167 33.63 -3.52 -5.43
C ASN A 167 32.36 -4.33 -5.73
N LEU A 168 31.92 -4.30 -6.98
CA LEU A 168 30.85 -5.16 -7.47
C LEU A 168 31.47 -6.39 -8.16
N THR A 169 31.02 -7.58 -7.80
CA THR A 169 31.34 -8.83 -8.48
C THR A 169 30.05 -9.49 -8.93
N ILE A 170 29.96 -9.87 -10.19
CA ILE A 170 28.87 -10.68 -10.72
C ILE A 170 29.36 -12.13 -10.69
N ASP A 171 28.88 -12.92 -9.73
CA ASP A 171 29.33 -14.29 -9.52
C ASP A 171 28.80 -15.25 -10.58
N SER A 172 27.55 -15.06 -11.01
CA SER A 172 26.91 -15.84 -12.06
C SER A 172 25.68 -15.11 -12.59
N GLY A 173 25.27 -15.44 -13.80
CA GLY A 173 24.06 -14.90 -14.40
C GLY A 173 24.03 -15.11 -15.91
N LEU A 174 22.85 -14.93 -16.49
CA LEU A 174 22.62 -14.91 -17.93
C LEU A 174 21.75 -13.70 -18.25
N ILE A 175 22.11 -12.99 -19.30
CA ILE A 175 21.31 -11.94 -19.91
C ILE A 175 21.11 -12.28 -21.39
N GLU A 176 20.02 -11.80 -21.99
CA GLU A 176 19.74 -12.05 -23.40
C GLU A 176 20.70 -11.24 -24.29
N ALA A 177 21.51 -11.96 -25.05
CA ALA A 177 22.55 -11.35 -25.87
C ALA A 177 21.96 -10.42 -26.95
N GLY A 178 22.39 -9.17 -26.95
CA GLY A 178 21.99 -8.16 -27.94
C GLY A 178 20.70 -7.40 -27.61
N TRP A 179 20.02 -7.73 -26.49
CA TRP A 179 18.81 -7.05 -26.05
C TRP A 179 18.96 -6.46 -24.63
N ASP A 180 19.58 -7.20 -23.75
CA ASP A 180 19.70 -6.78 -22.35
C ASP A 180 21.08 -6.22 -22.04
N ILE A 181 21.15 -5.25 -21.15
CA ILE A 181 22.39 -4.62 -20.69
C ILE A 181 22.39 -4.50 -19.17
N ILE A 182 23.56 -4.67 -18.58
CA ILE A 182 23.84 -4.26 -17.20
C ILE A 182 24.68 -3.00 -17.27
N ILE A 183 24.26 -1.96 -16.58
CA ILE A 183 24.97 -0.68 -16.45
C ILE A 183 25.45 -0.57 -15.00
N VAL A 184 26.76 -0.29 -14.80
CA VAL A 184 27.39 -0.10 -13.49
C VAL A 184 27.93 1.31 -13.39
#